data_4b43d7a8f246ba3b2a4799b1e9552690
#
_entry.id   4b43d7a8f246ba3b2a4799b1e9552690
#
_cell.length_a   1.000
_cell.length_b   1.000
_cell.length_c   1.000
_cell.angle_alpha   90.00
_cell.angle_beta   90.00
_cell.angle_gamma   90.00
#
_symmetry.space_group_name_H-M   'P 1'
#
loop_
_entity.id
_entity.type
_entity.pdbx_description
1 polymer ?
#
loop_
_entity_poly.entity_id
_entity_poly.type
_entity_poly.pdbx_seq_one_letter_code
_entity_poly.pdbx_strand_id
1 'polypeptide(L)'
;MFIVMAALISAASSNASAAKKFRFDASDTFVFDPMNIGGGFAQWLDGIGEGDFPNCRTNFGLLLQKSAPTEANVAVGTELQGLSGAVVTDDDTLGYDIRNDSPCLSGSPRFNVHYTLPGGTEGFSFVGGCANGTITTSPQNPSWRRVTFDLQNQAFPAIPVGSVIESVELIVDDQGSFTVDNIQFRDLYFDKPGNNPGNAPRCSF
;
A
#
# COMPACT_ATOMS: atom_id res chain seq x y z
N MET A 1 19.01 -23.04 70.31
CA MET A 1 17.81 -23.11 69.45
C MET A 1 18.00 -22.08 68.35
N PHE A 2 18.58 -22.46 67.22
CA PHE A 2 18.88 -21.58 66.08
C PHE A 2 17.74 -21.75 65.06
N ILE A 3 17.05 -20.63 64.75
CA ILE A 3 16.03 -20.59 63.71
C ILE A 3 16.74 -20.15 62.40
N VAL A 4 16.81 -21.05 61.43
CA VAL A 4 17.26 -20.74 60.07
C VAL A 4 16.07 -20.23 59.27
N MET A 5 16.10 -18.94 58.91
CA MET A 5 15.16 -18.32 57.98
C MET A 5 15.60 -18.62 56.54
N ALA A 6 14.86 -19.45 55.82
CA ALA A 6 15.05 -19.66 54.38
C ALA A 6 14.35 -18.54 53.60
N ALA A 7 15.13 -17.73 52.88
CA ALA A 7 14.60 -16.72 51.97
C ALA A 7 14.22 -17.39 50.63
N LEU A 8 12.93 -17.38 50.29
CA LEU A 8 12.43 -17.76 48.97
C LEU A 8 12.65 -16.61 47.99
N ILE A 9 13.62 -16.79 47.09
CA ILE A 9 13.80 -15.89 45.95
C ILE A 9 12.83 -16.31 44.87
N SER A 10 11.76 -15.54 44.68
CA SER A 10 10.79 -15.69 43.57
C SER A 10 11.43 -15.09 42.32
N ALA A 11 11.82 -15.93 41.37
CA ALA A 11 12.27 -15.49 40.05
C ALA A 11 11.04 -15.08 39.22
N ALA A 12 10.84 -13.78 39.06
CA ALA A 12 9.86 -13.26 38.12
C ALA A 12 10.38 -13.49 36.69
N SER A 13 9.80 -14.47 35.98
CA SER A 13 10.01 -14.62 34.55
C SER A 13 9.36 -13.46 33.83
N SER A 14 10.15 -12.51 33.36
CA SER A 14 9.71 -11.48 32.43
C SER A 14 9.46 -12.13 31.07
N ASN A 15 8.20 -12.41 30.76
CA ASN A 15 7.78 -12.69 29.40
C ASN A 15 7.94 -11.38 28.58
N ALA A 16 9.11 -11.20 27.98
CA ALA A 16 9.29 -10.20 26.95
C ALA A 16 8.45 -10.65 25.74
N SER A 17 7.24 -10.10 25.64
CA SER A 17 6.45 -10.17 24.41
C SER A 17 7.31 -9.54 23.31
N ALA A 18 7.77 -10.35 22.37
CA ALA A 18 8.45 -9.84 21.20
C ALA A 18 7.47 -8.91 20.48
N ALA A 19 7.72 -7.60 20.54
CA ALA A 19 6.94 -6.63 19.80
C ALA A 19 6.96 -7.06 18.33
N LYS A 20 5.79 -7.40 17.77
CA LYS A 20 5.63 -7.67 16.35
C LYS A 20 6.17 -6.43 15.63
N LYS A 21 7.29 -6.57 14.94
CA LYS A 21 7.82 -5.52 14.09
C LYS A 21 6.77 -5.30 13.00
N PHE A 22 6.02 -4.20 13.07
CA PHE A 22 5.09 -3.83 12.02
C PHE A 22 5.92 -3.68 10.74
N ARG A 23 5.58 -4.46 9.75
CA ARG A 23 6.21 -4.43 8.44
C ARG A 23 5.23 -3.73 7.50
N PHE A 24 5.65 -2.58 6.97
CA PHE A 24 4.92 -1.88 5.93
C PHE A 24 5.49 -2.33 4.60
N ASP A 25 4.78 -3.12 3.85
CA ASP A 25 5.20 -3.54 2.50
C ASP A 25 3.99 -3.75 1.57
N ALA A 26 4.25 -3.78 0.28
CA ALA A 26 3.26 -4.05 -0.76
C ALA A 26 3.62 -5.36 -1.49
N SER A 27 4.06 -6.37 -0.73
CA SER A 27 4.55 -7.63 -1.28
C SER A 27 3.47 -8.58 -1.74
N ASP A 28 2.27 -8.48 -1.16
CA ASP A 28 1.19 -9.41 -1.42
C ASP A 28 0.45 -9.02 -2.71
N THR A 29 1.13 -9.29 -3.84
CA THR A 29 0.53 -9.11 -5.16
C THR A 29 -0.49 -10.21 -5.42
N PHE A 30 -1.59 -9.87 -6.09
CA PHE A 30 -2.66 -10.80 -6.38
C PHE A 30 -3.23 -10.63 -7.80
N VAL A 31 -3.86 -11.70 -8.27
CA VAL A 31 -4.73 -11.72 -9.44
C VAL A 31 -6.12 -12.18 -8.98
N PHE A 32 -7.11 -11.32 -9.12
CA PHE A 32 -8.51 -11.66 -8.91
C PHE A 32 -9.12 -12.09 -10.24
N ASP A 33 -9.46 -13.37 -10.38
CA ASP A 33 -10.05 -13.95 -11.59
C ASP A 33 -11.00 -15.09 -11.22
N PRO A 34 -12.17 -14.78 -10.67
CA PRO A 34 -13.09 -15.79 -10.15
C PRO A 34 -13.69 -16.69 -11.24
N MET A 35 -13.63 -16.27 -12.50
CA MET A 35 -14.14 -17.00 -13.64
C MET A 35 -13.07 -17.72 -14.46
N ASN A 36 -11.80 -17.65 -14.02
CA ASN A 36 -10.65 -18.24 -14.70
C ASN A 36 -10.53 -17.80 -16.18
N ILE A 37 -10.74 -16.50 -16.43
CA ILE A 37 -10.65 -15.89 -17.75
C ILE A 37 -9.19 -15.82 -18.21
N GLY A 38 -8.28 -15.59 -17.25
CA GLY A 38 -6.88 -15.33 -17.48
C GLY A 38 -6.58 -13.87 -17.87
N GLY A 39 -5.32 -13.59 -18.11
CA GLY A 39 -4.86 -12.27 -18.58
C GLY A 39 -4.56 -11.26 -17.48
N GLY A 40 -4.49 -11.69 -16.21
CA GLY A 40 -3.98 -10.89 -15.09
C GLY A 40 -2.53 -11.20 -14.76
N PHE A 41 -1.74 -10.16 -14.41
CA PHE A 41 -0.37 -10.30 -13.93
C PHE A 41 -0.03 -9.16 -12.96
N ALA A 42 0.55 -9.50 -11.80
CA ALA A 42 1.01 -8.53 -10.80
C ALA A 42 2.33 -9.02 -10.19
N GLN A 43 3.41 -8.25 -10.34
CA GLN A 43 4.72 -8.62 -9.82
C GLN A 43 5.64 -7.41 -9.66
N TRP A 44 6.44 -7.40 -8.59
CA TRP A 44 7.60 -6.52 -8.45
C TRP A 44 8.76 -7.03 -9.30
N LEU A 45 9.25 -6.18 -10.21
CA LEU A 45 10.32 -6.50 -11.15
C LEU A 45 11.50 -5.55 -10.95
N ASP A 46 12.72 -6.08 -11.00
CA ASP A 46 13.95 -5.30 -10.99
C ASP A 46 14.15 -4.58 -12.33
N GLY A 47 14.69 -3.39 -12.28
CA GLY A 47 15.05 -2.61 -13.48
C GLY A 47 13.92 -1.77 -14.07
N ILE A 48 12.71 -1.76 -13.50
CA ILE A 48 11.58 -1.03 -14.08
C ILE A 48 11.02 0.10 -13.18
N GLY A 49 11.48 0.19 -11.94
CA GLY A 49 11.06 1.17 -10.94
C GLY A 49 11.93 2.42 -10.87
N GLU A 50 11.67 3.25 -9.89
CA GLU A 50 12.53 4.34 -9.46
C GLU A 50 13.65 3.78 -8.56
N GLY A 51 14.61 4.62 -8.15
CA GLY A 51 15.71 4.14 -7.31
C GLY A 51 15.26 3.80 -5.89
N ASP A 52 15.59 2.60 -5.41
CA ASP A 52 15.21 2.12 -4.08
C ASP A 52 16.15 2.65 -2.97
N PHE A 53 15.57 3.11 -1.89
CA PHE A 53 16.33 3.48 -0.70
C PHE A 53 16.91 2.21 0.00
N PRO A 54 18.06 2.27 0.70
CA PRO A 54 18.85 3.47 1.00
C PRO A 54 20.01 3.75 0.03
N ASN A 55 20.31 2.87 -0.88
CA ASN A 55 21.52 2.97 -1.70
C ASN A 55 21.27 3.42 -3.14
N CYS A 56 20.01 3.52 -3.56
CA CYS A 56 19.59 3.91 -4.91
C CYS A 56 20.20 3.07 -6.04
N ARG A 57 20.58 1.83 -5.76
CA ARG A 57 21.23 0.92 -6.71
C ARG A 57 20.29 -0.10 -7.32
N THR A 58 19.22 -0.40 -6.61
CA THR A 58 18.13 -1.24 -7.11
C THR A 58 16.97 -0.33 -7.50
N ASN A 59 16.10 -0.77 -8.39
CA ASN A 59 14.99 -0.02 -8.92
C ASN A 59 13.81 -0.94 -9.24
N PHE A 60 13.29 -1.56 -8.18
CA PHE A 60 12.12 -2.40 -8.30
C PHE A 60 10.87 -1.55 -8.55
N GLY A 61 10.08 -1.92 -9.55
CA GLY A 61 8.77 -1.36 -9.80
C GLY A 61 7.71 -2.45 -9.84
N LEU A 62 6.49 -2.12 -9.47
CA LEU A 62 5.34 -3.01 -9.53
C LEU A 62 4.73 -2.95 -10.93
N LEU A 63 4.79 -4.06 -11.66
CA LEU A 63 4.07 -4.24 -12.91
C LEU A 63 2.69 -4.83 -12.62
N LEU A 64 1.64 -4.07 -12.98
CA LEU A 64 0.24 -4.48 -12.94
C LEU A 64 -0.27 -4.54 -14.38
N GLN A 65 -0.65 -5.72 -14.85
CA GLN A 65 -1.10 -5.91 -16.23
C GLN A 65 -2.42 -6.67 -16.27
N LYS A 66 -3.39 -6.11 -16.96
CA LYS A 66 -4.61 -6.78 -17.36
C LYS A 66 -4.69 -6.80 -18.87
N SER A 67 -4.50 -7.97 -19.50
CA SER A 67 -4.67 -8.16 -20.94
C SER A 67 -6.10 -8.54 -21.33
N ALA A 68 -6.90 -9.03 -20.36
CA ALA A 68 -8.33 -9.24 -20.55
C ALA A 68 -9.05 -7.90 -20.79
N PRO A 69 -10.16 -7.88 -21.55
CA PRO A 69 -10.98 -6.68 -21.74
C PRO A 69 -11.38 -6.02 -20.42
N THR A 70 -11.59 -4.68 -20.42
CA THR A 70 -11.96 -3.92 -19.20
C THR A 70 -13.23 -4.48 -18.54
N GLU A 71 -14.23 -4.88 -19.31
CA GLU A 71 -15.48 -5.45 -18.83
C GLU A 71 -15.36 -6.87 -18.26
N ALA A 72 -14.23 -7.56 -18.49
CA ALA A 72 -13.99 -8.86 -17.89
C ALA A 72 -13.73 -8.72 -16.39
N ASN A 73 -14.35 -9.61 -15.58
CA ASN A 73 -14.19 -9.60 -14.12
C ASN A 73 -12.83 -10.17 -13.69
N VAL A 74 -11.78 -9.46 -14.09
CA VAL A 74 -10.39 -9.71 -13.74
C VAL A 74 -9.81 -8.41 -13.18
N ALA A 75 -9.10 -8.49 -12.07
CA ALA A 75 -8.33 -7.39 -11.51
C ALA A 75 -6.96 -7.89 -11.04
N VAL A 76 -6.00 -7.00 -10.98
CA VAL A 76 -4.65 -7.27 -10.48
C VAL A 76 -4.25 -6.18 -9.49
N GLY A 77 -3.47 -6.53 -8.49
CA GLY A 77 -3.10 -5.53 -7.49
C GLY A 77 -2.08 -6.00 -6.48
N THR A 78 -1.93 -5.18 -5.45
CA THR A 78 -1.14 -5.48 -4.26
C THR A 78 -1.85 -4.93 -3.02
N GLU A 79 -1.75 -5.64 -1.91
CA GLU A 79 -2.22 -5.17 -0.61
C GLU A 79 -1.10 -4.43 0.12
N LEU A 80 -1.45 -3.28 0.75
CA LEU A 80 -0.54 -2.50 1.58
C LEU A 80 -0.54 -3.05 3.00
N GLN A 81 0.49 -3.81 3.35
CA GLN A 81 0.60 -4.46 4.64
C GLN A 81 0.91 -3.50 5.79
N GLY A 82 0.33 -3.74 6.96
CA GLY A 82 0.60 -2.98 8.18
C GLY A 82 -0.31 -1.77 8.42
N LEU A 83 -1.30 -1.53 7.57
CA LEU A 83 -2.27 -0.44 7.73
C LEU A 83 -3.50 -0.82 8.57
N SER A 84 -3.74 -2.11 8.78
CA SER A 84 -4.87 -2.56 9.62
C SER A 84 -4.79 -1.96 11.03
N GLY A 85 -5.89 -1.36 11.48
CA GLY A 85 -5.99 -0.65 12.76
C GLY A 85 -5.63 0.84 12.69
N ALA A 86 -5.20 1.37 11.55
CA ALA A 86 -4.96 2.81 11.39
C ALA A 86 -6.29 3.58 11.43
N VAL A 87 -6.35 4.64 12.24
CA VAL A 87 -7.54 5.51 12.34
C VAL A 87 -7.45 6.57 11.25
N VAL A 88 -8.53 6.74 10.49
CA VAL A 88 -8.65 7.75 9.43
C VAL A 88 -8.74 9.16 10.04
N THR A 89 -7.92 10.07 9.52
CA THR A 89 -7.89 11.49 9.87
C THR A 89 -8.27 12.35 8.66
N ASP A 90 -8.46 13.64 8.86
CA ASP A 90 -8.80 14.61 7.81
C ASP A 90 -7.64 14.96 6.87
N ASP A 91 -6.40 14.67 7.26
CA ASP A 91 -5.19 14.93 6.47
C ASP A 91 -4.68 13.68 5.71
N ASP A 92 -5.45 12.58 5.70
CA ASP A 92 -4.99 11.33 5.13
C ASP A 92 -4.91 11.38 3.61
N THR A 93 -3.75 10.95 3.10
CA THR A 93 -3.49 10.84 1.67
C THR A 93 -3.01 9.44 1.29
N LEU A 94 -3.43 8.99 0.11
CA LEU A 94 -2.87 7.85 -0.61
C LEU A 94 -2.14 8.35 -1.85
N GLY A 95 -1.17 7.59 -2.34
CA GLY A 95 -0.47 7.98 -3.56
C GLY A 95 0.44 6.88 -4.10
N TYR A 96 0.93 7.10 -5.30
CA TYR A 96 1.94 6.29 -5.96
C TYR A 96 2.65 7.11 -7.04
N ASP A 97 3.83 6.68 -7.44
CA ASP A 97 4.45 7.12 -8.69
C ASP A 97 4.03 6.17 -9.82
N ILE A 98 3.74 6.72 -10.99
CA ILE A 98 3.40 5.96 -12.19
C ILE A 98 4.27 6.41 -13.36
N ARG A 99 4.83 5.44 -14.09
CA ARG A 99 5.70 5.72 -15.24
C ARG A 99 4.94 6.45 -16.35
N ASN A 100 5.59 7.42 -17.00
CA ASN A 100 4.92 8.33 -17.96
C ASN A 100 4.33 7.62 -19.18
N ASP A 101 4.86 6.44 -19.55
CA ASP A 101 4.34 5.62 -20.64
C ASP A 101 3.21 4.66 -20.22
N SER A 102 2.91 4.58 -18.93
CA SER A 102 1.76 3.83 -18.43
C SER A 102 0.47 4.64 -18.63
N PRO A 103 -0.66 3.98 -18.94
CA PRO A 103 -1.96 4.64 -18.95
C PRO A 103 -2.30 5.27 -17.59
N CYS A 104 -3.05 6.36 -17.61
CA CYS A 104 -3.60 6.98 -16.41
C CYS A 104 -5.10 7.18 -16.65
N LEU A 105 -5.88 6.19 -16.23
CA LEU A 105 -7.30 6.10 -16.56
C LEU A 105 -8.17 6.60 -15.39
N SER A 106 -9.42 6.88 -15.65
CA SER A 106 -10.37 7.32 -14.61
C SER A 106 -10.75 6.20 -13.63
N GLY A 107 -10.59 4.93 -14.03
CA GLY A 107 -10.82 3.75 -13.20
C GLY A 107 -9.56 3.15 -12.57
N SER A 108 -8.40 3.30 -13.24
CA SER A 108 -7.17 2.60 -12.87
C SER A 108 -5.89 3.41 -13.08
N PRO A 109 -4.83 3.18 -12.27
CA PRO A 109 -4.85 2.46 -11.00
C PRO A 109 -5.64 3.23 -9.95
N ARG A 110 -6.28 2.52 -9.00
CA ARG A 110 -7.00 3.11 -7.86
C ARG A 110 -6.73 2.33 -6.58
N PHE A 111 -7.08 2.92 -5.45
CA PHE A 111 -7.11 2.19 -4.20
C PHE A 111 -8.52 1.69 -3.88
N ASN A 112 -8.59 0.49 -3.32
CA ASN A 112 -9.72 -0.04 -2.60
C ASN A 112 -9.42 0.06 -1.11
N VAL A 113 -10.31 0.63 -0.33
CA VAL A 113 -10.14 0.79 1.12
C VAL A 113 -11.31 0.11 1.83
N HIS A 114 -11.01 -0.91 2.61
CA HIS A 114 -11.94 -1.53 3.55
C HIS A 114 -11.72 -0.92 4.93
N TYR A 115 -12.79 -0.61 5.62
CA TYR A 115 -12.72 0.05 6.92
C TYR A 115 -13.93 -0.27 7.79
N THR A 116 -13.78 -0.07 9.11
CA THR A 116 -14.89 -0.10 10.07
C THR A 116 -15.22 1.33 10.47
N LEU A 117 -16.49 1.71 10.35
CA LEU A 117 -17.03 2.99 10.81
C LEU A 117 -16.92 3.13 12.35
N PRO A 118 -16.92 4.35 12.92
CA PRO A 118 -16.91 4.55 14.37
C PRO A 118 -18.02 3.82 15.12
N GLY A 119 -19.10 3.45 14.44
CA GLY A 119 -20.23 2.67 14.99
C GLY A 119 -20.07 1.15 14.85
N GLY A 120 -18.92 0.64 14.33
CA GLY A 120 -18.64 -0.80 14.18
C GLY A 120 -19.20 -1.43 12.90
N THR A 121 -19.75 -0.64 11.98
CA THR A 121 -20.23 -1.14 10.68
C THR A 121 -19.10 -1.14 9.66
N GLU A 122 -18.96 -2.22 8.90
CA GLU A 122 -18.00 -2.32 7.79
C GLU A 122 -18.37 -1.36 6.66
N GLY A 123 -17.33 -0.78 6.05
CA GLY A 123 -17.41 0.11 4.91
C GLY A 123 -16.38 -0.26 3.83
N PHE A 124 -16.66 0.18 2.62
CA PHE A 124 -15.78 0.00 1.47
C PHE A 124 -15.83 1.25 0.59
N SER A 125 -14.66 1.70 0.13
CA SER A 125 -14.56 2.87 -0.75
C SER A 125 -13.52 2.66 -1.83
N PHE A 126 -13.82 3.21 -3.01
CA PHE A 126 -12.84 3.44 -4.07
C PHE A 126 -12.15 4.80 -3.85
N VAL A 127 -10.85 4.86 -3.99
CA VAL A 127 -10.08 6.12 -3.93
C VAL A 127 -9.27 6.26 -5.22
N GLY A 128 -9.61 7.24 -6.04
CA GLY A 128 -8.95 7.48 -7.33
C GLY A 128 -9.83 7.04 -8.51
N GLY A 129 -9.38 6.40 -9.53
CA GLY A 129 -8.31 6.17 -10.38
C GLY A 129 -7.41 7.33 -10.79
N CYS A 130 -6.37 6.97 -11.46
CA CYS A 130 -5.22 7.80 -11.76
C CYS A 130 -5.58 9.21 -12.26
N ALA A 131 -6.46 9.31 -13.23
CA ALA A 131 -6.86 10.60 -13.83
C ALA A 131 -7.64 11.52 -12.87
N ASN A 132 -8.12 11.01 -11.74
CA ASN A 132 -8.86 11.76 -10.73
C ASN A 132 -7.97 12.25 -9.59
N GLY A 133 -6.69 11.84 -9.56
CA GLY A 133 -5.73 12.29 -8.57
C GLY A 133 -5.11 13.66 -8.87
N THR A 134 -4.45 14.22 -7.89
CA THR A 134 -3.55 15.36 -8.10
C THR A 134 -2.26 14.83 -8.72
N ILE A 135 -1.95 15.26 -9.95
CA ILE A 135 -0.82 14.76 -10.72
C ILE A 135 0.29 15.82 -10.75
N THR A 136 1.49 15.42 -10.34
CA THR A 136 2.71 16.23 -10.45
C THR A 136 3.83 15.38 -11.06
N THR A 137 4.97 15.97 -11.39
CA THR A 137 6.17 15.22 -11.73
C THR A 137 6.69 14.52 -10.48
N SER A 138 7.12 13.24 -10.57
CA SER A 138 7.77 12.60 -9.44
C SER A 138 9.01 13.40 -9.01
N PRO A 139 9.19 13.67 -7.72
CA PRO A 139 10.36 14.41 -7.23
C PRO A 139 11.66 13.64 -7.42
N GLN A 140 11.57 12.36 -7.70
CA GLN A 140 12.70 11.45 -7.83
C GLN A 140 13.15 11.26 -9.28
N ASN A 141 12.21 11.24 -10.24
CA ASN A 141 12.52 10.99 -11.64
C ASN A 141 11.49 11.66 -12.57
N PRO A 142 11.89 12.57 -13.48
CA PRO A 142 10.95 13.26 -14.38
C PRO A 142 10.27 12.35 -15.41
N SER A 143 10.72 11.10 -15.57
CA SER A 143 10.03 10.10 -16.39
C SER A 143 8.84 9.45 -15.67
N TRP A 144 8.54 9.90 -14.45
CA TRP A 144 7.45 9.43 -13.62
C TRP A 144 6.55 10.57 -13.18
N ARG A 145 5.30 10.25 -12.92
CA ARG A 145 4.29 11.15 -12.35
C ARG A 145 3.95 10.70 -10.94
N ARG A 146 3.96 11.62 -9.99
CA ARG A 146 3.36 11.43 -8.68
C ARG A 146 1.87 11.64 -8.79
N VAL A 147 1.08 10.69 -8.36
CA VAL A 147 -0.37 10.77 -8.22
C VAL A 147 -0.73 10.68 -6.75
N THR A 148 -1.47 11.67 -6.24
CA THR A 148 -1.91 11.70 -4.84
C THR A 148 -3.41 11.91 -4.76
N PHE A 149 -4.02 11.31 -3.75
CA PHE A 149 -5.44 11.36 -3.46
C PHE A 149 -5.66 11.80 -2.01
N ASP A 150 -6.53 12.77 -1.82
CA ASP A 150 -7.09 13.14 -0.53
C ASP A 150 -8.19 12.14 -0.17
N LEU A 151 -8.02 11.45 0.95
CA LEU A 151 -8.93 10.37 1.36
C LEU A 151 -10.34 10.90 1.67
N GLN A 152 -10.46 12.15 2.14
CA GLN A 152 -11.75 12.74 2.50
C GLN A 152 -12.55 13.20 1.28
N ASN A 153 -11.87 13.68 0.23
CA ASN A 153 -12.52 14.32 -0.91
C ASN A 153 -12.57 13.45 -2.17
N GLN A 154 -11.72 12.42 -2.25
CA GLN A 154 -11.56 11.58 -3.45
C GLN A 154 -11.90 10.10 -3.22
N ALA A 155 -12.41 9.75 -2.03
CA ALA A 155 -13.01 8.45 -1.77
C ALA A 155 -14.49 8.44 -2.16
N PHE A 156 -14.93 7.34 -2.77
CA PHE A 156 -16.33 7.12 -3.11
C PHE A 156 -16.80 5.72 -2.70
N PRO A 157 -17.77 5.62 -1.76
CA PRO A 157 -18.30 6.71 -0.92
C PRO A 157 -17.21 7.33 -0.04
N ALA A 158 -17.45 8.52 0.53
CA ALA A 158 -16.52 9.18 1.45
C ALA A 158 -16.25 8.32 2.68
N ILE A 159 -14.99 8.29 3.13
CA ILE A 159 -14.57 7.56 4.33
C ILE A 159 -14.66 8.51 5.54
N PRO A 160 -15.53 8.29 6.51
CA PRO A 160 -15.65 9.18 7.67
C PRO A 160 -14.37 9.20 8.51
N VAL A 161 -14.00 10.39 8.99
CA VAL A 161 -12.95 10.55 10.00
C VAL A 161 -13.27 9.72 11.24
N GLY A 162 -12.27 9.08 11.81
CA GLY A 162 -12.44 8.16 12.95
C GLY A 162 -12.77 6.72 12.54
N SER A 163 -12.97 6.43 11.24
CA SER A 163 -13.03 5.05 10.76
C SER A 163 -11.69 4.35 10.97
N VAL A 164 -11.73 3.03 11.14
CA VAL A 164 -10.53 2.19 11.32
C VAL A 164 -10.28 1.42 10.03
N ILE A 165 -9.12 1.58 9.43
CA ILE A 165 -8.70 0.86 8.22
C ILE A 165 -8.57 -0.64 8.54
N GLU A 166 -9.15 -1.49 7.71
CA GLU A 166 -9.01 -2.94 7.73
C GLU A 166 -7.94 -3.39 6.72
N SER A 167 -8.09 -2.94 5.47
CA SER A 167 -7.11 -3.17 4.40
C SER A 167 -7.12 -2.04 3.38
N VAL A 168 -6.00 -1.88 2.69
CA VAL A 168 -5.85 -0.99 1.53
C VAL A 168 -5.17 -1.78 0.42
N GLU A 169 -5.76 -1.76 -0.76
CA GLU A 169 -5.24 -2.40 -1.95
C GLU A 169 -5.05 -1.38 -3.06
N LEU A 170 -3.92 -1.45 -3.79
CA LEU A 170 -3.76 -0.76 -5.07
C LEU A 170 -4.13 -1.74 -6.18
N ILE A 171 -5.10 -1.40 -7.01
CA ILE A 171 -5.62 -2.31 -8.05
C ILE A 171 -5.71 -1.67 -9.43
N VAL A 172 -5.70 -2.55 -10.43
CA VAL A 172 -5.99 -2.29 -11.84
C VAL A 172 -7.05 -3.27 -12.31
N ASP A 173 -8.18 -2.75 -12.79
CA ASP A 173 -9.26 -3.52 -13.42
C ASP A 173 -9.61 -3.04 -14.85
N ASP A 174 -8.94 -1.99 -15.34
CA ASP A 174 -8.96 -1.61 -16.75
C ASP A 174 -7.90 -2.39 -17.55
N GLN A 175 -8.20 -2.68 -18.82
CA GLN A 175 -7.22 -3.28 -19.71
C GLN A 175 -6.03 -2.36 -19.93
N GLY A 176 -4.81 -2.88 -19.71
CA GLY A 176 -3.58 -2.12 -19.86
C GLY A 176 -2.40 -2.73 -19.13
N SER A 177 -1.26 -2.03 -19.22
CA SER A 177 -0.03 -2.36 -18.51
C SER A 177 0.43 -1.10 -17.76
N PHE A 178 0.55 -1.21 -16.45
CA PHE A 178 0.82 -0.10 -15.53
C PHE A 178 2.07 -0.43 -14.72
N THR A 179 3.05 0.47 -14.78
CA THR A 179 4.24 0.37 -13.92
C THR A 179 4.12 1.43 -12.85
N VAL A 180 4.03 1.00 -11.60
CA VAL A 180 3.89 1.88 -10.42
C VAL A 180 5.01 1.63 -9.42
N ASP A 181 5.26 2.63 -8.58
CA ASP A 181 6.30 2.60 -7.57
C ASP A 181 5.96 3.56 -6.44
N ASN A 182 6.77 3.60 -5.37
CA ASN A 182 6.64 4.54 -4.26
C ASN A 182 5.20 4.68 -3.77
N ILE A 183 4.50 3.55 -3.60
CA ILE A 183 3.13 3.54 -3.10
C ILE A 183 3.14 4.14 -1.69
N GLN A 184 2.19 5.01 -1.37
CA GLN A 184 2.24 5.83 -0.16
C GLN A 184 0.89 5.88 0.55
N PHE A 185 0.94 5.82 1.89
CA PHE A 185 -0.13 6.24 2.78
C PHE A 185 0.46 7.21 3.81
N ARG A 186 -0.01 8.46 3.88
CA ARG A 186 0.62 9.52 4.69
C ARG A 186 2.11 9.66 4.32
N ASP A 187 2.99 9.58 5.33
CA ASP A 187 4.45 9.61 5.16
C ASP A 187 5.07 8.21 5.01
N LEU A 188 4.25 7.15 5.01
CA LEU A 188 4.72 5.76 4.88
C LEU A 188 4.78 5.36 3.42
N TYR A 189 5.92 4.81 3.00
CA TYR A 189 6.12 4.25 1.68
C TYR A 189 6.10 2.73 1.73
N PHE A 190 5.45 2.14 0.74
CA PHE A 190 5.30 0.70 0.56
C PHE A 190 6.03 0.30 -0.72
N ASP A 191 6.90 -0.68 -0.59
CA ASP A 191 7.75 -1.16 -1.66
C ASP A 191 7.72 -2.70 -1.66
N LYS A 192 8.53 -3.32 -2.53
CA LYS A 192 8.65 -4.76 -2.59
C LYS A 192 9.05 -5.39 -1.24
N PRO A 193 8.81 -6.70 -1.05
CA PRO A 193 9.22 -7.43 0.14
C PRO A 193 10.71 -7.31 0.45
N GLY A 194 11.04 -6.91 1.68
CA GLY A 194 12.42 -6.80 2.15
C GLY A 194 13.09 -5.46 1.92
N ASN A 195 12.49 -4.59 1.13
CA ASN A 195 12.90 -3.21 0.93
C ASN A 195 11.82 -2.34 1.57
N ASN A 196 11.89 -2.09 2.86
CA ASN A 196 10.90 -1.28 3.55
C ASN A 196 11.51 0.07 3.91
N PRO A 197 11.29 1.11 3.10
CA PRO A 197 11.83 2.43 3.36
C PRO A 197 11.16 3.12 4.56
N GLY A 198 9.95 2.71 4.97
CA GLY A 198 9.21 3.42 6.01
C GLY A 198 9.09 4.91 5.68
N ASN A 199 9.54 5.78 6.59
CA ASN A 199 9.62 7.24 6.37
C ASN A 199 10.94 7.67 5.71
N ALA A 200 11.62 6.80 4.99
CA ALA A 200 12.93 7.10 4.43
C ALA A 200 12.84 8.14 3.30
N PRO A 201 13.80 9.06 3.21
CA PRO A 201 13.88 9.99 2.10
C PRO A 201 14.11 9.21 0.81
N ARG A 202 13.44 9.67 -0.26
CA ARG A 202 13.59 9.11 -1.59
C ARG A 202 14.98 9.37 -2.15
N CYS A 203 15.38 8.55 -3.09
CA CYS A 203 16.57 8.82 -3.87
C CYS A 203 16.32 10.08 -4.73
N SER A 204 17.10 11.13 -4.53
CA SER A 204 17.13 12.30 -5.41
C SER A 204 18.35 12.19 -6.33
N PHE A 205 18.15 12.40 -7.61
CA PHE A 205 19.21 12.46 -8.62
C PHE A 205 19.46 13.89 -9.04
#